data_960e1ab000484b6b5eb07255ccab82cd
#
_entry.id   960e1ab000484b6b5eb07255ccab82cd
#
_cell.length_a   1.000
_cell.length_b   1.000
_cell.length_c   1.000
_cell.angle_alpha   90.00
_cell.angle_beta   90.00
_cell.angle_gamma   90.00
#
_symmetry.space_group_name_H-M   'P 1'
#
loop_
_entity.id
_entity.type
_entity.pdbx_description
1 polymer ?
#
loop_
_entity_poly.entity_id
_entity_poly.type
_entity_poly.pdbx_seq_one_letter_code
_entity_poly.pdbx_strand_id
1 'polypeptide(L)'
;EYTSLSDFYVNCQKKFVCILDRIKGKIYRYTFDGQYIEEFDCDRSVFNNVIDIHYVGENKLLLNMNNHIGTLYNYALVNESSYKLEQFLHPYPVVSRERISNGMLPTVVYGNGNIFYTVLLSDTIYTIQDGESRPIYLYEGGLKHINYEALQQETPYQSIFEAEMKLIKKGYSGGLLQLFQLKDHLYLLNSSYKCNGIHINN
;
A
#
# COMPACT_ATOMS: atom_id res chain seq x y z
N GLU A 1 -25.75 7.06 11.74
CA GLU A 1 -25.72 7.61 10.38
C GLU A 1 -24.27 7.79 9.96
N TYR A 2 -23.86 7.16 8.83
CA TYR A 2 -22.50 7.25 8.28
C TYR A 2 -22.38 8.49 7.40
N THR A 3 -21.20 9.12 7.39
CA THR A 3 -20.94 10.28 6.53
C THR A 3 -20.12 9.93 5.31
N SER A 4 -19.12 9.06 5.44
CA SER A 4 -18.28 8.61 4.34
C SER A 4 -17.64 7.29 4.69
N LEU A 5 -18.20 6.21 4.20
CA LEU A 5 -17.57 4.89 4.29
C LEU A 5 -16.43 4.87 3.29
N SER A 6 -15.20 4.74 3.78
CA SER A 6 -13.99 4.87 2.97
C SER A 6 -13.39 3.53 2.61
N ASP A 7 -13.36 2.62 3.57
CA ASP A 7 -12.85 1.28 3.40
C ASP A 7 -13.32 0.36 4.53
N PHE A 8 -13.05 -0.93 4.40
CA PHE A 8 -13.33 -1.93 5.43
C PHE A 8 -12.25 -3.01 5.47
N TYR A 9 -12.13 -3.67 6.60
CA TYR A 9 -11.34 -4.90 6.70
C TYR A 9 -12.11 -5.98 7.45
N VAL A 10 -11.71 -7.23 7.21
CA VAL A 10 -12.32 -8.41 7.81
C VAL A 10 -11.28 -9.11 8.68
N ASN A 11 -11.62 -9.33 9.94
CA ASN A 11 -10.85 -10.19 10.82
C ASN A 11 -11.54 -11.55 10.94
N CYS A 12 -11.12 -12.52 10.12
CA CYS A 12 -11.69 -13.86 10.10
C CYS A 12 -11.42 -14.66 11.38
N GLN A 13 -10.32 -14.38 12.09
CA GLN A 13 -9.98 -15.07 13.35
C GLN A 13 -10.93 -14.67 14.48
N LYS A 14 -11.21 -13.37 14.59
CA LYS A 14 -12.10 -12.81 15.62
C LYS A 14 -13.57 -12.69 15.16
N LYS A 15 -13.85 -13.03 13.88
CA LYS A 15 -15.19 -13.07 13.26
C LYS A 15 -15.94 -11.74 13.28
N PHE A 16 -15.28 -10.67 12.86
CA PHE A 16 -15.89 -9.36 12.70
C PHE A 16 -15.46 -8.63 11.44
N VAL A 17 -16.26 -7.64 11.06
CA VAL A 17 -15.98 -6.67 9.99
C VAL A 17 -15.84 -5.30 10.64
N CYS A 18 -14.83 -4.55 10.22
CA CYS A 18 -14.64 -3.16 10.62
C CYS A 18 -14.76 -2.23 9.41
N ILE A 19 -15.48 -1.13 9.58
CA ILE A 19 -15.76 -0.14 8.54
C ILE A 19 -15.19 1.21 8.99
N LEU A 20 -14.36 1.84 8.14
CA LEU A 20 -13.79 3.16 8.38
C LEU A 20 -14.74 4.25 7.86
N ASP A 21 -15.16 5.14 8.75
CA ASP A 21 -15.73 6.45 8.41
C ASP A 21 -14.64 7.53 8.58
N ARG A 22 -13.96 7.86 7.48
CA ARG A 22 -12.83 8.78 7.49
C ARG A 22 -13.21 10.19 7.92
N ILE A 23 -14.39 10.67 7.53
CA ILE A 23 -14.85 12.01 7.87
C ILE A 23 -15.09 12.15 9.37
N LYS A 24 -15.72 11.15 9.97
CA LYS A 24 -15.92 11.12 11.44
C LYS A 24 -14.64 10.77 12.20
N GLY A 25 -13.67 10.12 11.56
CA GLY A 25 -12.48 9.58 12.22
C GLY A 25 -12.87 8.43 13.14
N LYS A 26 -13.76 7.55 12.68
CA LYS A 26 -14.26 6.42 13.46
C LYS A 26 -14.17 5.11 12.70
N ILE A 27 -13.98 4.04 13.45
CA ILE A 27 -14.07 2.67 12.97
C ILE A 27 -15.24 2.01 13.68
N TYR A 28 -16.15 1.45 12.91
CA TYR A 28 -17.32 0.72 13.40
C TYR A 28 -17.10 -0.77 13.22
N ARG A 29 -17.32 -1.54 14.28
CA ARG A 29 -17.17 -3.00 14.28
C ARG A 29 -18.52 -3.67 14.25
N TYR A 30 -18.66 -4.70 13.41
CA TYR A 30 -19.85 -5.51 13.22
C TYR A 30 -19.50 -6.99 13.25
N THR A 31 -20.46 -7.82 13.68
CA THR A 31 -20.41 -9.26 13.47
C THR A 31 -20.59 -9.60 11.98
N PHE A 32 -20.34 -10.84 11.58
CA PHE A 32 -20.53 -11.28 10.18
C PHE A 32 -22.00 -11.28 9.72
N ASP A 33 -22.95 -11.36 10.66
CA ASP A 33 -24.39 -11.23 10.42
C ASP A 33 -24.89 -9.77 10.47
N GLY A 34 -23.97 -8.80 10.57
CA GLY A 34 -24.25 -7.38 10.46
C GLY A 34 -24.70 -6.70 11.76
N GLN A 35 -24.60 -7.37 12.92
CA GLN A 35 -24.93 -6.74 14.19
C GLN A 35 -23.81 -5.80 14.63
N TYR A 36 -24.17 -4.58 15.02
CA TYR A 36 -23.24 -3.61 15.59
C TYR A 36 -22.67 -4.11 16.91
N ILE A 37 -21.35 -4.00 17.07
CA ILE A 37 -20.64 -4.38 18.30
C ILE A 37 -20.22 -3.11 19.05
N GLU A 38 -19.38 -2.29 18.42
CA GLU A 38 -18.76 -1.12 19.07
C GLU A 38 -18.17 -0.15 18.02
N GLU A 39 -17.78 1.04 18.47
CA GLU A 39 -17.04 2.00 17.67
C GLU A 39 -15.76 2.45 18.37
N PHE A 40 -14.80 2.86 17.59
CA PHE A 40 -13.50 3.37 18.03
C PHE A 40 -13.20 4.70 17.39
N ASP A 41 -12.62 5.60 18.15
CA ASP A 41 -11.96 6.78 17.58
C ASP A 41 -10.62 6.40 17.00
N CYS A 42 -10.32 6.85 15.79
CA CYS A 42 -9.03 6.63 15.17
C CYS A 42 -8.24 7.94 15.04
N ASP A 43 -6.92 7.82 14.99
CA ASP A 43 -6.04 8.97 14.82
C ASP A 43 -6.22 9.57 13.41
N ARG A 44 -6.87 10.71 13.33
CA ARG A 44 -7.15 11.40 12.07
C ARG A 44 -5.88 11.78 11.31
N SER A 45 -4.78 12.04 12.00
CA SER A 45 -3.50 12.38 11.36
C SER A 45 -2.98 11.21 10.50
N VAL A 46 -3.33 9.99 10.85
CA VAL A 46 -3.00 8.76 10.13
C VAL A 46 -4.14 8.36 9.19
N PHE A 47 -5.35 8.19 9.72
CA PHE A 47 -6.48 7.59 8.99
C PHE A 47 -7.10 8.48 7.91
N ASN A 48 -6.92 9.80 7.94
CA ASN A 48 -7.39 10.68 6.86
C ASN A 48 -6.72 10.42 5.50
N ASN A 49 -5.55 9.80 5.51
CA ASN A 49 -4.76 9.54 4.32
C ASN A 49 -4.76 8.06 3.89
N VAL A 50 -5.60 7.24 4.53
CA VAL A 50 -5.71 5.81 4.23
C VAL A 50 -6.53 5.58 2.98
N ILE A 51 -6.03 4.72 2.08
CA ILE A 51 -6.74 4.21 0.91
C ILE A 51 -7.36 2.88 1.25
N ASP A 52 -6.54 1.96 1.75
CA ASP A 52 -6.93 0.58 2.06
C ASP A 52 -6.46 0.17 3.44
N ILE A 53 -7.20 -0.72 4.09
CA ILE A 53 -6.88 -1.29 5.40
C ILE A 53 -6.81 -2.80 5.27
N HIS A 54 -5.72 -3.39 5.77
CA HIS A 54 -5.49 -4.81 5.72
C HIS A 54 -5.17 -5.37 7.10
N TYR A 55 -5.91 -6.41 7.53
CA TYR A 55 -5.53 -7.15 8.73
C TYR A 55 -4.34 -8.07 8.41
N VAL A 56 -3.24 -7.92 9.14
CA VAL A 56 -1.98 -8.62 8.88
C VAL A 56 -1.60 -9.64 9.95
N GLY A 57 -2.53 -9.95 10.84
CA GLY A 57 -2.28 -10.86 11.98
C GLY A 57 -1.75 -10.10 13.20
N GLU A 58 -1.51 -10.84 14.29
CA GLU A 58 -0.88 -10.33 15.52
C GLU A 58 -1.48 -9.01 16.07
N ASN A 59 -2.78 -8.83 15.89
CA ASN A 59 -3.47 -7.61 16.30
C ASN A 59 -2.96 -6.34 15.59
N LYS A 60 -2.52 -6.48 14.33
CA LYS A 60 -1.99 -5.37 13.53
C LYS A 60 -2.77 -5.16 12.24
N LEU A 61 -2.82 -3.91 11.84
CA LEU A 61 -3.36 -3.45 10.55
C LEU A 61 -2.24 -2.80 9.75
N LEU A 62 -2.15 -3.16 8.47
CA LEU A 62 -1.36 -2.45 7.47
C LEU A 62 -2.27 -1.46 6.76
N LEU A 63 -1.98 -0.19 6.87
CA LEU A 63 -2.68 0.89 6.20
C LEU A 63 -1.90 1.29 4.95
N ASN A 64 -2.54 1.23 3.79
CA ASN A 64 -2.01 1.80 2.57
C ASN A 64 -2.32 3.30 2.57
N MET A 65 -1.28 4.13 2.54
CA MET A 65 -1.41 5.58 2.68
C MET A 65 -1.57 6.26 1.32
N ASN A 66 -2.49 7.21 1.24
CA ASN A 66 -2.64 7.99 0.03
C ASN A 66 -1.48 8.97 -0.15
N ASN A 67 -0.86 8.95 -1.32
CA ASN A 67 0.20 9.87 -1.72
C ASN A 67 -0.24 11.32 -1.88
N HIS A 68 -1.52 11.59 -1.65
CA HIS A 68 -2.06 12.94 -1.73
C HIS A 68 -1.79 13.71 -0.44
N ILE A 69 -0.99 14.76 -0.54
CA ILE A 69 -0.89 15.84 0.45
C ILE A 69 -0.56 15.37 1.88
N GLY A 70 0.70 15.38 2.22
CA GLY A 70 1.14 15.37 3.62
C GLY A 70 1.55 14.02 4.20
N THR A 71 1.44 12.92 3.46
CA THR A 71 2.04 11.66 3.89
C THR A 71 3.44 11.52 3.31
N LEU A 72 4.39 11.24 4.20
CA LEU A 72 5.78 10.98 3.83
C LEU A 72 6.09 9.48 3.70
N TYR A 73 5.07 8.62 3.80
CA TYR A 73 5.22 7.17 3.87
C TYR A 73 4.18 6.45 3.02
N ASN A 74 4.56 5.30 2.46
CA ASN A 74 3.67 4.46 1.65
C ASN A 74 2.67 3.70 2.53
N TYR A 75 3.11 3.28 3.70
CA TYR A 75 2.32 2.45 4.60
C TYR A 75 2.48 2.88 6.06
N ALA A 76 1.53 2.46 6.88
CA ALA A 76 1.61 2.53 8.33
C ALA A 76 1.17 1.21 8.96
N LEU A 77 1.82 0.81 10.04
CA LEU A 77 1.35 -0.26 10.93
C LEU A 77 0.63 0.36 12.12
N VAL A 78 -0.54 -0.18 12.41
CA VAL A 78 -1.44 0.29 13.45
C VAL A 78 -1.87 -0.89 14.29
N ASN A 79 -1.98 -0.69 15.58
CA ASN A 79 -2.55 -1.68 16.48
C ASN A 79 -4.07 -1.80 16.27
N GLU A 80 -4.59 -3.02 16.06
CA GLU A 80 -6.00 -3.26 15.76
C GLU A 80 -6.94 -3.00 16.95
N SER A 81 -6.45 -3.17 18.17
CA SER A 81 -7.29 -3.00 19.35
C SER A 81 -7.43 -1.55 19.80
N SER A 82 -6.42 -0.73 19.54
CA SER A 82 -6.39 0.68 19.96
C SER A 82 -6.48 1.67 18.81
N TYR A 83 -6.31 1.22 17.57
CA TYR A 83 -6.19 2.02 16.34
C TYR A 83 -5.12 3.12 16.43
N LYS A 84 -4.08 2.87 17.23
CA LYS A 84 -2.93 3.77 17.37
C LYS A 84 -1.80 3.37 16.44
N LEU A 85 -1.16 4.37 15.87
CA LEU A 85 0.03 4.20 15.05
C LEU A 85 1.14 3.52 15.87
N GLU A 86 1.74 2.48 15.31
CA GLU A 86 2.94 1.83 15.84
C GLU A 86 4.18 2.23 15.03
N GLN A 87 4.07 2.23 13.68
CA GLN A 87 5.21 2.52 12.82
C GLN A 87 4.76 3.04 11.45
N PHE A 88 5.51 3.98 10.89
CA PHE A 88 5.46 4.29 9.47
C PHE A 88 6.46 3.44 8.68
N LEU A 89 6.08 3.00 7.48
CA LEU A 89 6.88 2.14 6.62
C LEU A 89 7.10 2.78 5.25
N HIS A 90 8.29 2.54 4.70
CA HIS A 90 8.67 2.93 3.35
C HIS A 90 8.45 4.42 3.08
N PRO A 91 9.40 5.27 3.52
CA PRO A 91 9.30 6.71 3.29
C PRO A 91 9.23 7.01 1.80
N TYR A 92 8.41 7.99 1.44
CA TYR A 92 8.39 8.52 0.09
C TYR A 92 9.65 9.33 -0.19
N PRO A 93 10.25 9.15 -1.35
CA PRO A 93 11.20 10.14 -1.82
C PRO A 93 10.46 11.45 -2.09
N VAL A 94 10.77 12.51 -1.33
CA VAL A 94 10.20 13.84 -1.55
C VAL A 94 10.88 14.45 -2.76
N VAL A 95 10.27 14.34 -3.93
CA VAL A 95 10.85 14.83 -5.20
C VAL A 95 10.51 16.29 -5.46
N SER A 96 9.35 16.75 -5.04
CA SER A 96 8.94 18.14 -5.13
C SER A 96 7.84 18.45 -4.11
N ARG A 97 7.54 19.76 -3.92
CA ARG A 97 6.35 20.18 -3.15
C ARG A 97 5.04 19.90 -3.89
N GLU A 98 5.11 19.50 -5.14
CA GLU A 98 3.95 19.15 -5.92
C GLU A 98 3.55 17.69 -5.68
N ARG A 99 2.25 17.50 -5.63
CA ARG A 99 1.58 16.24 -5.27
C ARG A 99 2.00 15.12 -6.18
N ILE A 100 2.47 14.02 -5.62
CA ILE A 100 2.57 12.76 -6.33
C ILE A 100 1.16 12.20 -6.47
N SER A 101 0.45 12.59 -7.50
CA SER A 101 -0.78 11.93 -7.91
C SER A 101 -0.43 10.84 -8.90
N ASN A 102 -0.03 9.68 -8.42
CA ASN A 102 0.11 8.53 -9.28
C ASN A 102 -1.21 7.76 -9.30
N GLY A 103 -1.76 7.56 -10.48
CA GLY A 103 -2.88 6.66 -10.68
C GLY A 103 -2.55 5.18 -10.44
N MET A 104 -1.32 4.88 -9.98
CA MET A 104 -0.84 3.54 -9.68
C MET A 104 -0.64 3.42 -8.18
N LEU A 105 -1.54 2.72 -7.53
CA LEU A 105 -1.47 2.45 -6.11
C LEU A 105 -0.64 1.19 -5.87
N PRO A 106 0.21 1.19 -4.84
CA PRO A 106 0.83 -0.04 -4.35
C PRO A 106 -0.25 -1.08 -4.08
N THR A 107 0.04 -2.32 -4.39
CA THR A 107 -0.93 -3.42 -4.27
C THR A 107 -0.62 -4.25 -3.05
N VAL A 108 -1.67 -4.63 -2.34
CA VAL A 108 -1.62 -5.58 -1.23
C VAL A 108 -2.43 -6.82 -1.61
N VAL A 109 -1.85 -8.01 -1.45
CA VAL A 109 -2.53 -9.27 -1.69
C VAL A 109 -2.33 -10.26 -0.55
N TYR A 110 -3.31 -11.12 -0.36
CA TYR A 110 -3.25 -12.21 0.61
C TYR A 110 -2.96 -13.51 -0.09
N GLY A 111 -2.03 -14.30 0.45
CA GLY A 111 -1.69 -15.57 -0.12
C GLY A 111 -1.04 -16.53 0.87
N ASN A 112 -1.50 -17.79 0.89
CA ASN A 112 -0.94 -18.85 1.73
C ASN A 112 -0.77 -18.46 3.21
N GLY A 113 -1.72 -17.69 3.75
CA GLY A 113 -1.67 -17.19 5.12
C GLY A 113 -0.74 -16.00 5.36
N ASN A 114 -0.08 -15.51 4.31
CA ASN A 114 0.78 -14.34 4.35
C ASN A 114 0.14 -13.14 3.64
N ILE A 115 0.67 -11.96 3.93
CA ILE A 115 0.36 -10.75 3.18
C ILE A 115 1.59 -10.35 2.36
N PHE A 116 1.37 -10.02 1.10
CA PHE A 116 2.39 -9.52 0.18
C PHE A 116 2.02 -8.14 -0.30
N TYR A 117 2.98 -7.23 -0.37
CA TYR A 117 2.71 -5.89 -0.86
C TYR A 117 3.90 -5.29 -1.62
N THR A 118 3.57 -4.36 -2.50
CA THR A 118 4.56 -3.57 -3.25
C THR A 118 4.68 -2.19 -2.65
N VAL A 119 5.79 -1.54 -2.94
CA VAL A 119 6.05 -0.15 -2.60
C VAL A 119 6.26 0.63 -3.89
N LEU A 120 5.76 1.85 -3.95
CA LEU A 120 5.91 2.69 -5.14
C LEU A 120 7.38 2.85 -5.52
N LEU A 121 7.68 2.71 -6.82
CA LEU A 121 9.03 2.80 -7.39
C LEU A 121 10.01 1.76 -6.80
N SER A 122 9.51 0.63 -6.31
CA SER A 122 10.34 -0.47 -5.81
C SER A 122 10.13 -1.72 -6.64
N ASP A 123 11.23 -2.43 -6.90
CA ASP A 123 11.20 -3.77 -7.52
C ASP A 123 11.16 -4.88 -6.46
N THR A 124 10.89 -4.53 -5.20
CA THR A 124 10.86 -5.44 -4.08
C THR A 124 9.44 -5.72 -3.64
N ILE A 125 9.15 -6.99 -3.38
CA ILE A 125 7.91 -7.42 -2.71
C ILE A 125 8.24 -7.61 -1.23
N TYR A 126 7.37 -7.08 -0.40
CA TYR A 126 7.48 -7.14 1.05
C TYR A 126 6.38 -8.00 1.65
N THR A 127 6.62 -8.45 2.86
CA THR A 127 5.62 -9.08 3.74
C THR A 127 5.66 -8.44 5.12
N ILE A 128 4.62 -8.68 5.91
CA ILE A 128 4.65 -8.40 7.36
C ILE A 128 4.85 -9.74 8.06
N GLN A 129 5.94 -9.83 8.81
CA GLN A 129 6.28 -11.00 9.61
C GLN A 129 6.79 -10.54 10.98
N ASP A 130 6.29 -11.16 12.06
CA ASP A 130 6.59 -10.77 13.44
C ASP A 130 6.35 -9.25 13.69
N GLY A 131 5.32 -8.70 13.03
CA GLY A 131 4.97 -7.27 13.12
C GLY A 131 5.94 -6.32 12.43
N GLU A 132 6.85 -6.81 11.59
CA GLU A 132 7.84 -6.02 10.85
C GLU A 132 7.69 -6.19 9.35
N SER A 133 8.01 -5.13 8.59
CA SER A 133 8.13 -5.20 7.15
C SER A 133 9.44 -5.89 6.75
N ARG A 134 9.34 -6.95 5.97
CA ARG A 134 10.52 -7.69 5.48
C ARG A 134 10.47 -7.84 3.96
N PRO A 135 11.59 -7.59 3.25
CA PRO A 135 11.70 -7.90 1.83
C PRO A 135 11.76 -9.42 1.65
N ILE A 136 11.01 -9.94 0.67
CA ILE A 136 10.99 -11.39 0.39
C ILE A 136 11.41 -11.74 -1.03
N TYR A 137 11.09 -10.86 -2.00
CA TYR A 137 11.48 -11.04 -3.38
C TYR A 137 12.00 -9.74 -3.96
N LEU A 138 13.08 -9.83 -4.72
CA LEU A 138 13.61 -8.74 -5.54
C LEU A 138 13.42 -9.12 -7.01
N TYR A 139 12.74 -8.26 -7.76
CA TYR A 139 12.61 -8.40 -9.19
C TYR A 139 13.81 -7.79 -9.92
N GLU A 140 14.62 -8.64 -10.55
CA GLU A 140 15.76 -8.22 -11.36
C GLU A 140 15.40 -8.26 -12.85
N GLY A 141 14.68 -7.26 -13.32
CA GLY A 141 14.22 -7.15 -14.72
C GLY A 141 15.32 -6.77 -15.72
N GLY A 142 16.55 -6.63 -15.28
CA GLY A 142 17.69 -6.23 -16.13
C GLY A 142 17.63 -4.78 -16.63
N LEU A 143 16.65 -4.01 -16.18
CA LEU A 143 16.50 -2.60 -16.51
C LEU A 143 17.07 -1.72 -15.40
N LYS A 144 17.49 -0.51 -15.78
CA LYS A 144 17.86 0.51 -14.81
C LYS A 144 16.64 0.88 -13.97
N HIS A 145 16.76 0.84 -12.66
CA HIS A 145 15.67 1.22 -11.77
C HIS A 145 15.51 2.74 -11.71
N ILE A 146 14.26 3.21 -11.70
CA ILE A 146 13.95 4.62 -11.44
C ILE A 146 14.21 4.88 -9.97
N ASN A 147 15.23 5.68 -9.69
CA ASN A 147 15.53 6.15 -8.35
C ASN A 147 15.18 7.63 -8.18
N TYR A 148 15.29 8.11 -6.97
CA TYR A 148 15.01 9.50 -6.61
C TYR A 148 15.82 10.52 -7.42
N GLU A 149 17.11 10.27 -7.63
CA GLU A 149 18.00 11.16 -8.36
C GLU A 149 17.59 11.28 -9.85
N ALA A 150 17.25 10.15 -10.46
CA ALA A 150 16.77 10.12 -11.84
C ALA A 150 15.45 10.90 -11.99
N LEU A 151 14.53 10.75 -11.04
CA LEU A 151 13.29 11.54 -11.01
C LEU A 151 13.58 13.03 -10.85
N GLN A 152 14.45 13.43 -9.94
CA GLN A 152 14.80 14.84 -9.73
C GLN A 152 15.38 15.49 -10.99
N GLN A 153 16.18 14.76 -11.76
CA GLN A 153 16.76 15.27 -13.01
C GLN A 153 15.72 15.55 -14.09
N GLU A 154 14.61 14.80 -14.09
CA GLU A 154 13.54 14.95 -15.09
C GLU A 154 12.41 15.88 -14.63
N THR A 155 12.37 16.28 -13.36
CA THR A 155 11.22 16.98 -12.76
C THR A 155 11.32 18.49 -12.58
N PRO A 156 12.29 19.27 -13.10
CA PRO A 156 12.29 20.69 -12.75
C PRO A 156 11.01 21.44 -13.16
N TYR A 157 10.17 20.87 -14.04
CA TYR A 157 8.97 21.55 -14.56
C TYR A 157 7.77 20.65 -14.90
N GLN A 158 7.77 19.36 -14.49
CA GLN A 158 6.74 18.41 -14.91
C GLN A 158 6.20 17.62 -13.71
N SER A 159 5.03 17.02 -13.88
CA SER A 159 4.51 16.11 -12.86
C SER A 159 5.42 14.88 -12.74
N ILE A 160 5.46 14.27 -11.56
CA ILE A 160 6.24 13.04 -11.32
C ILE A 160 5.82 11.94 -12.31
N PHE A 161 4.54 11.86 -12.63
CA PHE A 161 4.04 10.91 -13.62
C PHE A 161 4.68 11.11 -15.00
N GLU A 162 4.81 12.36 -15.46
CA GLU A 162 5.47 12.65 -16.76
C GLU A 162 6.98 12.34 -16.71
N ALA A 163 7.63 12.61 -15.58
CA ALA A 163 9.04 12.27 -15.39
C ALA A 163 9.25 10.76 -15.39
N GLU A 164 8.41 10.01 -14.68
CA GLU A 164 8.40 8.56 -14.65
C GLU A 164 8.19 7.98 -16.06
N MET A 165 7.18 8.46 -16.77
CA MET A 165 6.90 8.04 -18.15
C MET A 165 8.06 8.32 -19.12
N LYS A 166 8.78 9.42 -18.94
CA LYS A 166 9.99 9.70 -19.72
C LYS A 166 11.12 8.71 -19.41
N LEU A 167 11.34 8.41 -18.12
CA LEU A 167 12.36 7.47 -17.72
C LEU A 167 12.04 6.06 -18.21
N ILE A 168 10.78 5.64 -18.15
CA ILE A 168 10.35 4.36 -18.72
C ILE A 168 10.62 4.30 -20.23
N LYS A 169 10.33 5.38 -20.98
CA LYS A 169 10.66 5.46 -22.41
C LYS A 169 12.16 5.40 -22.69
N LYS A 170 13.00 5.83 -21.73
CA LYS A 170 14.47 5.70 -21.79
C LYS A 170 14.97 4.31 -21.34
N GLY A 171 14.07 3.36 -21.06
CA GLY A 171 14.41 1.99 -20.67
C GLY A 171 14.64 1.78 -19.17
N TYR A 172 14.10 2.65 -18.32
CA TYR A 172 14.09 2.42 -16.88
C TYR A 172 12.88 1.58 -16.45
N SER A 173 13.00 0.86 -15.34
CA SER A 173 11.88 0.23 -14.65
C SER A 173 11.27 1.19 -13.64
N GLY A 174 9.97 1.40 -13.70
CA GLY A 174 9.19 2.17 -12.72
C GLY A 174 8.76 1.35 -11.51
N GLY A 175 9.29 0.14 -11.36
CA GLY A 175 8.95 -0.75 -10.27
C GLY A 175 7.77 -1.68 -10.54
N LEU A 176 7.30 -2.33 -9.50
CA LEU A 176 6.19 -3.28 -9.55
C LEU A 176 4.86 -2.54 -9.42
N LEU A 177 3.97 -2.71 -10.40
CA LEU A 177 2.69 -2.02 -10.46
C LEU A 177 1.59 -2.75 -9.71
N GLN A 178 1.51 -4.05 -9.91
CA GLN A 178 0.45 -4.89 -9.34
C GLN A 178 0.97 -6.24 -8.93
N LEU A 179 0.43 -6.72 -7.83
CA LEU A 179 0.48 -8.12 -7.43
C LEU A 179 -0.93 -8.68 -7.55
N PHE A 180 -1.03 -9.94 -7.95
CA PHE A 180 -2.26 -10.70 -7.78
C PHE A 180 -1.92 -12.18 -7.60
N GLN A 181 -2.71 -12.85 -6.78
CA GLN A 181 -2.55 -14.28 -6.55
C GLN A 181 -3.61 -15.06 -7.31
N LEU A 182 -3.18 -16.12 -7.97
CA LEU A 182 -4.07 -17.10 -8.56
C LEU A 182 -3.61 -18.49 -8.12
N LYS A 183 -4.42 -19.19 -7.34
CA LYS A 183 -4.05 -20.44 -6.67
C LYS A 183 -2.76 -20.27 -5.86
N ASP A 184 -1.76 -21.12 -6.10
CA ASP A 184 -0.49 -21.14 -5.37
C ASP A 184 0.59 -20.24 -6.03
N HIS A 185 0.17 -19.33 -6.91
CA HIS A 185 1.08 -18.53 -7.70
C HIS A 185 0.84 -17.05 -7.48
N LEU A 186 1.94 -16.32 -7.28
CA LEU A 186 1.95 -14.87 -7.23
C LEU A 186 2.38 -14.32 -8.58
N TYR A 187 1.57 -13.46 -9.18
CA TYR A 187 1.84 -12.80 -10.45
C TYR A 187 2.20 -11.35 -10.24
N LEU A 188 3.13 -10.88 -11.04
CA LEU A 188 3.64 -9.52 -11.00
C LEU A 188 3.35 -8.81 -12.32
N LEU A 189 2.89 -7.57 -12.24
CA LEU A 189 2.88 -6.65 -13.33
C LEU A 189 3.93 -5.57 -13.10
N ASN A 190 4.86 -5.41 -14.04
CA ASN A 190 5.89 -4.40 -14.01
C ASN A 190 5.50 -3.20 -14.89
N SER A 191 5.95 -2.00 -14.52
CA SER A 191 5.73 -0.75 -15.26
C SER A 191 6.50 -0.63 -16.57
N SER A 192 7.47 -1.51 -16.85
CA SER A 192 8.05 -1.57 -18.18
C SER A 192 6.98 -1.97 -19.17
N TYR A 193 6.81 -1.25 -20.28
CA TYR A 193 5.80 -1.48 -21.34
C TYR A 193 5.73 -2.92 -21.91
N LYS A 194 6.58 -3.81 -21.43
CA LYS A 194 6.51 -5.24 -21.68
C LYS A 194 5.87 -5.89 -20.45
N CYS A 195 4.59 -6.19 -20.55
CA CYS A 195 3.90 -7.06 -19.59
C CYS A 195 4.55 -8.45 -19.61
N ASN A 196 5.58 -8.63 -18.82
CA ASN A 196 6.10 -9.95 -18.52
C ASN A 196 5.47 -10.36 -17.19
N GLY A 197 4.43 -11.18 -17.24
CA GLY A 197 3.98 -11.87 -16.04
C GLY A 197 5.12 -12.74 -15.53
N ILE A 198 5.54 -12.52 -14.28
CA ILE A 198 6.54 -13.34 -13.62
C ILE A 198 5.82 -14.29 -12.70
N HIS A 199 6.11 -15.55 -12.90
CA HIS A 199 5.57 -16.64 -12.12
C HIS A 199 6.48 -16.89 -10.91
N ILE A 200 5.99 -16.65 -9.72
CA ILE A 200 6.70 -16.95 -8.49
C ILE A 200 6.07 -18.19 -7.88
N ASN A 201 6.80 -19.29 -7.85
CA ASN A 201 6.42 -20.47 -7.10
C ASN A 201 6.74 -20.21 -5.61
N ASN A 202 5.76 -20.48 -4.76
CA ASN A 202 5.98 -20.52 -3.30
C ASN A 202 6.72 -21.79 -2.91
#